data_7014d1d6ef2c5238e9f644b44212200b
#
_entry.id   7014d1d6ef2c5238e9f644b44212200b
#
_cell.length_a   1.000
_cell.length_b   1.000
_cell.length_c   1.000
_cell.angle_alpha   90.00
_cell.angle_beta   90.00
_cell.angle_gamma   90.00
#
_symmetry.space_group_name_H-M   'P 1'
#
loop_
_entity.id
_entity.type
_entity.pdbx_description
1 polymer ?
#
loop_
_entity_poly.entity_id
_entity_poly.type
_entity_poly.pdbx_seq_one_letter_code
_entity_poly.pdbx_strand_id
1 'polypeptide(L)'
;MIGLFLGDTDFSEIILKKIIKLKKKYFIIDFSKNNKFKKNKNSNRISIGKFGEIINLIKEKKSNKVLFAGKIAKPKFSTLRLDLKGIYYMPSVLKAAKSGDAAIIKAIIKILEREKIKVISSIFYNRELSLKLGNYTKLKPTLKDMKSIKRGVIYFNQLNTLDHVQALVVNDEKVI
;
A
#
# COMPACT_ATOMS: atom_id res chain seq x y z
N MET A 1 9.56 -16.15 5.60
CA MET A 1 8.43 -16.18 4.65
C MET A 1 7.87 -14.78 4.53
N ILE A 2 7.17 -14.44 3.42
CA ILE A 2 6.60 -13.10 3.19
C ILE A 2 5.11 -13.26 2.93
N GLY A 3 4.28 -12.49 3.62
CA GLY A 3 2.86 -12.38 3.31
C GLY A 3 2.62 -11.36 2.20
N LEU A 4 1.87 -11.73 1.17
CA LEU A 4 1.52 -10.88 0.04
C LEU A 4 0.02 -10.54 0.12
N PHE A 5 -0.32 -9.29 0.41
CA PHE A 5 -1.69 -8.79 0.39
C PHE A 5 -1.97 -8.24 -1.00
N LEU A 6 -2.68 -9.01 -1.81
CA LEU A 6 -2.82 -8.73 -3.23
C LEU A 6 -4.25 -8.30 -3.60
N GLY A 7 -4.35 -7.21 -4.34
CA GLY A 7 -5.60 -6.67 -4.89
C GLY A 7 -5.73 -6.85 -6.40
N ASP A 8 -6.60 -6.07 -7.01
CA ASP A 8 -7.10 -6.28 -8.39
C ASP A 8 -6.16 -5.86 -9.53
N THR A 9 -5.16 -4.99 -9.30
CA THR A 9 -4.35 -4.43 -10.40
C THR A 9 -3.25 -5.37 -10.87
N ASP A 10 -2.71 -5.12 -12.06
CA ASP A 10 -1.58 -5.87 -12.64
C ASP A 10 -0.31 -5.74 -11.80
N PHE A 11 -0.20 -4.66 -11.02
CA PHE A 11 0.89 -4.48 -10.07
C PHE A 11 1.01 -5.66 -9.10
N SER A 12 -0.12 -6.24 -8.67
CA SER A 12 -0.13 -7.44 -7.83
C SER A 12 0.54 -8.65 -8.50
N GLU A 13 0.29 -8.83 -9.80
CA GLU A 13 0.91 -9.92 -10.58
C GLU A 13 2.40 -9.68 -10.80
N ILE A 14 2.79 -8.43 -11.09
CA ILE A 14 4.20 -8.08 -11.28
C ILE A 14 4.98 -8.40 -10.01
N ILE A 15 4.46 -8.00 -8.84
CA ILE A 15 5.08 -8.30 -7.55
C ILE A 15 5.15 -9.81 -7.32
N LEU A 16 4.06 -10.54 -7.53
CA LEU A 16 4.02 -12.00 -7.36
C LEU A 16 5.03 -12.70 -8.27
N LYS A 17 5.06 -12.37 -9.56
CA LYS A 17 6.02 -12.93 -10.54
C LYS A 17 7.47 -12.68 -10.09
N LYS A 18 7.77 -11.49 -9.58
CA LYS A 18 9.11 -11.16 -9.08
C LYS A 18 9.48 -11.99 -7.84
N ILE A 19 8.58 -12.13 -6.87
CA ILE A 19 8.81 -12.92 -5.66
C ILE A 19 9.07 -14.39 -6.02
N ILE A 20 8.31 -14.94 -6.98
CA ILE A 20 8.52 -16.30 -7.51
C ILE A 20 9.90 -16.40 -8.20
N LYS A 21 10.24 -15.45 -9.09
CA LYS A 21 11.54 -15.41 -9.79
C LYS A 21 12.70 -15.36 -8.81
N LEU A 22 12.55 -14.64 -7.70
CA LEU A 22 13.55 -14.54 -6.63
C LEU A 22 13.55 -15.78 -5.68
N LYS A 23 12.75 -16.80 -5.96
CA LYS A 23 12.61 -18.03 -5.15
C LYS A 23 12.35 -17.76 -3.67
N LYS A 24 11.64 -16.65 -3.34
CA LYS A 24 11.29 -16.32 -1.96
C LYS A 24 10.10 -17.13 -1.49
N LYS A 25 10.15 -17.66 -0.27
CA LYS A 25 9.00 -18.31 0.37
C LYS A 25 7.92 -17.27 0.65
N TYR A 26 6.69 -17.50 0.19
CA TYR A 26 5.56 -16.57 0.30
C TYR A 26 4.24 -17.31 0.54
N PHE A 27 3.26 -16.56 1.00
CA PHE A 27 1.84 -16.90 0.94
C PHE A 27 1.06 -15.65 0.52
N ILE A 28 -0.14 -15.85 -0.02
CA ILE A 28 -0.99 -14.78 -0.51
C ILE A 28 -2.22 -14.68 0.39
N ILE A 29 -2.61 -13.45 0.72
CA ILE A 29 -3.96 -13.12 1.16
C ILE A 29 -4.60 -12.37 -0.01
N ASP A 30 -5.55 -13.03 -0.67
CA ASP A 30 -6.20 -12.52 -1.87
C ASP A 30 -7.39 -11.63 -1.51
N PHE A 31 -7.24 -10.32 -1.76
CA PHE A 31 -8.30 -9.31 -1.61
C PHE A 31 -8.89 -8.87 -2.94
N SER A 32 -8.53 -9.50 -4.05
CA SER A 32 -9.09 -9.18 -5.35
C SER A 32 -10.60 -9.51 -5.42
N LYS A 33 -11.37 -8.77 -6.23
CA LYS A 33 -12.82 -8.99 -6.34
C LYS A 33 -13.16 -10.40 -6.82
N ASN A 34 -12.44 -10.89 -7.83
CA ASN A 34 -12.73 -12.13 -8.53
C ASN A 34 -11.87 -13.31 -8.08
N ASN A 35 -11.26 -13.25 -6.89
CA ASN A 35 -10.38 -14.29 -6.41
C ASN A 35 -9.29 -14.64 -7.44
N LYS A 36 -8.61 -13.61 -7.92
CA LYS A 36 -7.65 -13.64 -9.04
C LYS A 36 -6.52 -14.66 -8.84
N PHE A 37 -6.14 -14.89 -7.59
CA PHE A 37 -5.03 -15.77 -7.23
C PHE A 37 -5.45 -17.17 -6.79
N LYS A 38 -6.72 -17.59 -6.98
CA LYS A 38 -7.25 -18.90 -6.54
C LYS A 38 -6.50 -20.10 -7.05
N LYS A 39 -5.87 -20.00 -8.24
CA LYS A 39 -5.06 -21.10 -8.82
C LYS A 39 -3.69 -21.26 -8.17
N ASN A 40 -3.25 -20.29 -7.35
CA ASN A 40 -1.98 -20.37 -6.67
C ASN A 40 -2.15 -21.15 -5.35
N LYS A 41 -1.43 -22.27 -5.20
CA LYS A 41 -1.50 -23.14 -4.01
C LYS A 41 -1.20 -22.45 -2.67
N ASN A 42 -0.53 -21.30 -2.70
CA ASN A 42 -0.21 -20.51 -1.51
C ASN A 42 -1.22 -19.40 -1.27
N SER A 43 -2.34 -19.36 -2.01
CA SER A 43 -3.36 -18.32 -1.88
C SER A 43 -4.41 -18.69 -0.84
N ASN A 44 -4.75 -17.71 -0.01
CA ASN A 44 -5.78 -17.80 1.02
C ASN A 44 -6.77 -16.65 0.79
N ARG A 45 -8.06 -16.96 0.79
CA ARG A 45 -9.12 -15.96 0.69
C ARG A 45 -9.66 -15.68 2.07
N ILE A 46 -9.44 -14.48 2.59
CA ILE A 46 -9.92 -14.04 3.90
C ILE A 46 -10.64 -12.70 3.74
N SER A 47 -11.78 -12.54 4.41
CA SER A 47 -12.50 -11.27 4.40
C SER A 47 -11.67 -10.17 5.07
N ILE A 48 -11.66 -8.97 4.49
CA ILE A 48 -10.88 -7.83 4.99
C ILE A 48 -11.26 -7.41 6.42
N GLY A 49 -12.46 -7.75 6.89
CA GLY A 49 -12.90 -7.48 8.27
C GLY A 49 -12.39 -8.47 9.31
N LYS A 50 -11.84 -9.61 8.89
CA LYS A 50 -11.38 -10.67 9.78
C LYS A 50 -9.90 -10.50 10.13
N PHE A 51 -9.59 -9.46 10.91
CA PHE A 51 -8.23 -9.13 11.31
C PHE A 51 -7.55 -10.25 12.11
N GLY A 52 -8.29 -10.94 12.97
CA GLY A 52 -7.77 -12.05 13.76
C GLY A 52 -7.37 -13.23 12.88
N GLU A 53 -8.22 -13.60 11.92
CA GLU A 53 -7.93 -14.68 10.96
C GLU A 53 -6.69 -14.37 10.12
N ILE A 54 -6.57 -13.10 9.64
CA ILE A 54 -5.40 -12.63 8.90
C ILE A 54 -4.13 -12.71 9.74
N ILE A 55 -4.17 -12.20 10.97
CA ILE A 55 -3.01 -12.18 11.87
C ILE A 55 -2.59 -13.60 12.26
N ASN A 56 -3.56 -14.47 12.54
CA ASN A 56 -3.31 -15.87 12.87
C ASN A 56 -2.63 -16.60 11.70
N LEU A 57 -3.14 -16.43 10.47
CA LEU A 57 -2.50 -17.01 9.28
C LEU A 57 -1.05 -16.54 9.15
N ILE A 58 -0.76 -15.25 9.35
CA ILE A 58 0.61 -14.72 9.28
C ILE A 58 1.52 -15.41 10.31
N LYS A 59 1.02 -15.59 11.55
CA LYS A 59 1.75 -16.24 12.65
C LYS A 59 1.95 -17.74 12.39
N GLU A 60 0.93 -18.46 11.92
CA GLU A 60 1.01 -19.88 11.52
C GLU A 60 2.05 -20.11 10.43
N LYS A 61 2.11 -19.20 9.45
CA LYS A 61 3.14 -19.23 8.40
C LYS A 61 4.53 -18.79 8.89
N LYS A 62 4.69 -18.55 10.19
CA LYS A 62 5.95 -18.07 10.81
C LYS A 62 6.54 -16.87 10.06
N SER A 63 5.67 -15.94 9.66
CA SER A 63 6.04 -14.70 8.98
C SER A 63 5.92 -13.51 9.92
N ASN A 64 6.85 -12.59 9.81
CA ASN A 64 6.80 -11.28 10.48
C ASN A 64 6.84 -10.12 9.49
N LYS A 65 6.69 -10.43 8.19
CA LYS A 65 6.77 -9.42 7.12
C LYS A 65 5.63 -9.61 6.14
N VAL A 66 4.99 -8.49 5.81
CA VAL A 66 3.95 -8.45 4.77
C VAL A 66 4.23 -7.30 3.81
N LEU A 67 3.71 -7.37 2.60
CA LEU A 67 3.68 -6.27 1.65
C LEU A 67 2.29 -6.17 1.02
N PHE A 68 1.92 -4.95 0.65
CA PHE A 68 0.67 -4.66 -0.04
C PHE A 68 0.96 -4.38 -1.51
N ALA A 69 0.17 -4.96 -2.41
CA ALA A 69 0.26 -4.66 -3.83
C ALA A 69 -1.12 -4.69 -4.48
N GLY A 70 -1.36 -3.70 -5.33
CA GLY A 70 -2.60 -3.56 -6.08
C GLY A 70 -3.72 -2.87 -5.31
N LYS A 71 -4.79 -2.58 -6.04
CA LYS A 71 -5.96 -1.88 -5.50
C LYS A 71 -6.87 -2.88 -4.77
N ILE A 72 -7.23 -2.56 -3.55
CA ILE A 72 -8.27 -3.26 -2.79
C ILE A 72 -9.51 -2.38 -2.82
N ALA A 73 -10.64 -2.94 -3.22
CA ALA A 73 -11.90 -2.19 -3.22
C ALA A 73 -12.26 -1.80 -1.79
N LYS A 74 -12.58 -0.52 -1.58
CA LYS A 74 -13.05 -0.03 -0.28
C LYS A 74 -14.36 -0.73 0.08
N PRO A 75 -14.40 -1.48 1.17
CA PRO A 75 -15.61 -2.17 1.56
C PRO A 75 -16.64 -1.21 2.14
N LYS A 76 -17.90 -1.56 2.07
CA LYS A 76 -18.92 -0.90 2.90
C LYS A 76 -18.74 -1.41 4.33
N PHE A 77 -18.30 -0.54 5.24
CA PHE A 77 -17.97 -0.91 6.61
C PHE A 77 -19.15 -1.55 7.36
N SER A 78 -20.38 -1.12 7.06
CA SER A 78 -21.61 -1.65 7.66
C SER A 78 -21.92 -3.10 7.31
N THR A 79 -21.35 -3.62 6.22
CA THR A 79 -21.59 -5.00 5.73
C THR A 79 -20.42 -5.93 6.01
N LEU A 80 -19.36 -5.44 6.67
CA LEU A 80 -18.19 -6.25 6.99
C LEU A 80 -18.50 -7.27 8.09
N ARG A 81 -18.19 -8.53 7.80
CA ARG A 81 -18.15 -9.57 8.82
C ARG A 81 -16.85 -9.45 9.61
N LEU A 82 -16.96 -9.04 10.85
CA LEU A 82 -15.82 -8.84 11.75
C LEU A 82 -15.62 -10.07 12.64
N ASP A 83 -14.37 -10.41 12.92
CA ASP A 83 -14.00 -11.26 14.05
C ASP A 83 -13.69 -10.39 15.30
N LEU A 84 -13.32 -11.02 16.41
CA LEU A 84 -13.06 -10.29 17.67
C LEU A 84 -11.98 -9.20 17.51
N LYS A 85 -10.87 -9.49 16.80
CA LYS A 85 -9.86 -8.47 16.52
C LYS A 85 -10.34 -7.43 15.54
N GLY A 86 -11.17 -7.81 14.57
CA GLY A 86 -11.86 -6.89 13.68
C GLY A 86 -12.72 -5.89 14.45
N ILE A 87 -13.52 -6.36 15.40
CA ILE A 87 -14.33 -5.49 16.28
C ILE A 87 -13.42 -4.54 17.08
N TYR A 88 -12.35 -5.06 17.67
CA TYR A 88 -11.42 -4.27 18.48
C TYR A 88 -10.71 -3.16 17.68
N TYR A 89 -10.28 -3.45 16.45
CA TYR A 89 -9.53 -2.50 15.62
C TYR A 89 -10.41 -1.58 14.75
N MET A 90 -11.66 -1.96 14.49
CA MET A 90 -12.56 -1.22 13.58
C MET A 90 -12.75 0.26 13.97
N PRO A 91 -12.90 0.67 15.25
CA PRO A 91 -13.04 2.07 15.60
C PRO A 91 -11.88 2.94 15.10
N SER A 92 -10.64 2.44 15.19
CA SER A 92 -9.46 3.16 14.69
C SER A 92 -9.44 3.28 13.17
N VAL A 93 -9.89 2.25 12.45
CA VAL A 93 -10.00 2.25 10.98
C VAL A 93 -11.10 3.21 10.53
N LEU A 94 -12.26 3.21 11.20
CA LEU A 94 -13.35 4.14 10.89
C LEU A 94 -12.96 5.60 11.14
N LYS A 95 -12.23 5.87 12.22
CA LYS A 95 -11.68 7.21 12.49
C LYS A 95 -10.75 7.64 11.35
N ALA A 96 -9.84 6.77 10.93
CA ALA A 96 -8.92 7.04 9.83
C ALA A 96 -9.65 7.23 8.48
N ALA A 97 -10.76 6.52 8.26
CA ALA A 97 -11.55 6.62 7.02
C ALA A 97 -12.14 8.02 6.79
N LYS A 98 -12.33 8.82 7.84
CA LYS A 98 -12.77 10.22 7.75
C LYS A 98 -11.68 11.13 7.15
N SER A 99 -10.41 10.73 7.27
CA SER A 99 -9.25 11.49 6.76
C SER A 99 -8.73 11.02 5.40
N GLY A 100 -9.39 10.02 4.79
CA GLY A 100 -9.07 9.53 3.45
C GLY A 100 -8.40 8.16 3.42
N ASP A 101 -8.16 7.66 2.19
CA ASP A 101 -7.70 6.29 1.97
C ASP A 101 -6.25 6.07 2.47
N ALA A 102 -5.39 7.07 2.35
CA ALA A 102 -4.02 7.01 2.87
C ALA A 102 -4.00 6.84 4.40
N ALA A 103 -4.91 7.51 5.11
CA ALA A 103 -5.04 7.38 6.55
C ALA A 103 -5.51 5.98 6.97
N ILE A 104 -6.39 5.34 6.19
CA ILE A 104 -6.80 3.95 6.40
C ILE A 104 -5.58 3.03 6.32
N ILE A 105 -4.77 3.16 5.27
CA ILE A 105 -3.56 2.34 5.09
C ILE A 105 -2.59 2.54 6.25
N LYS A 106 -2.36 3.79 6.69
CA LYS A 106 -1.52 4.08 7.87
C LYS A 106 -2.07 3.42 9.14
N ALA A 107 -3.39 3.43 9.35
CA ALA A 107 -4.01 2.77 10.50
C ALA A 107 -3.81 1.25 10.46
N ILE A 108 -3.99 0.62 9.28
CA ILE A 108 -3.76 -0.81 9.10
C ILE A 108 -2.29 -1.17 9.35
N ILE A 109 -1.34 -0.37 8.85
CA ILE A 109 0.09 -0.56 9.11
C ILE A 109 0.36 -0.54 10.62
N LYS A 110 -0.14 0.46 11.35
CA LYS A 110 0.00 0.56 12.80
C LYS A 110 -0.59 -0.64 13.55
N ILE A 111 -1.73 -1.18 13.08
CA ILE A 111 -2.34 -2.38 13.65
C ILE A 111 -1.41 -3.58 13.47
N LEU A 112 -0.87 -3.80 12.28
CA LEU A 112 0.05 -4.89 12.00
C LEU A 112 1.34 -4.76 12.79
N GLU A 113 1.90 -3.55 12.94
CA GLU A 113 3.09 -3.28 13.75
C GLU A 113 2.86 -3.60 15.24
N ARG A 114 1.70 -3.27 15.81
CA ARG A 114 1.32 -3.68 17.18
C ARG A 114 1.29 -5.20 17.34
N GLU A 115 0.94 -5.92 16.29
CA GLU A 115 0.96 -7.39 16.25
C GLU A 115 2.35 -7.96 15.89
N LYS A 116 3.40 -7.11 15.90
CA LYS A 116 4.79 -7.44 15.55
C LYS A 116 4.98 -7.91 14.10
N ILE A 117 4.12 -7.45 13.20
CA ILE A 117 4.18 -7.72 11.77
C ILE A 117 4.65 -6.46 11.04
N LYS A 118 5.82 -6.53 10.41
CA LYS A 118 6.40 -5.41 9.66
C LYS A 118 5.82 -5.32 8.26
N VAL A 119 5.32 -4.16 7.89
CA VAL A 119 4.93 -3.89 6.50
C VAL A 119 6.16 -3.38 5.74
N ILE A 120 6.50 -4.05 4.65
CA ILE A 120 7.61 -3.66 3.77
C ILE A 120 7.08 -3.05 2.48
N SER A 121 7.85 -2.14 1.90
CA SER A 121 7.49 -1.51 0.63
C SER A 121 7.37 -2.55 -0.48
N SER A 122 6.34 -2.43 -1.32
CA SER A 122 6.14 -3.30 -2.48
C SER A 122 7.27 -3.21 -3.50
N ILE A 123 7.96 -2.07 -3.59
CA ILE A 123 9.12 -1.88 -4.47
C ILE A 123 10.43 -2.44 -3.89
N PHE A 124 10.43 -2.94 -2.64
CA PHE A 124 11.65 -3.48 -2.02
C PHE A 124 12.30 -4.59 -2.87
N TYR A 125 11.47 -5.44 -3.49
CA TYR A 125 11.92 -6.51 -4.38
C TYR A 125 11.89 -6.14 -5.86
N ASN A 126 11.37 -4.97 -6.23
CA ASN A 126 11.18 -4.48 -7.60
C ASN A 126 11.69 -3.06 -7.75
N ARG A 127 12.95 -2.83 -7.44
CA ARG A 127 13.56 -1.48 -7.50
C ARG A 127 13.48 -0.87 -8.89
N GLU A 128 13.40 -1.70 -9.94
CA GLU A 128 13.19 -1.29 -11.31
C GLU A 128 11.84 -0.61 -11.58
N LEU A 129 10.87 -0.75 -10.69
CA LEU A 129 9.58 -0.04 -10.77
C LEU A 129 9.64 1.37 -10.16
N SER A 130 10.77 1.76 -9.61
CA SER A 130 10.99 3.10 -9.07
C SER A 130 11.93 3.88 -9.98
N LEU A 131 11.50 5.06 -10.37
CA LEU A 131 12.38 5.98 -11.11
C LEU A 131 13.51 6.47 -10.20
N LYS A 132 14.72 6.52 -10.75
CA LYS A 132 15.85 7.19 -10.09
C LYS A 132 15.67 8.71 -10.24
N LEU A 133 16.38 9.47 -9.40
CA LEU A 133 16.45 10.92 -9.59
C LEU A 133 17.05 11.22 -10.98
N GLY A 134 16.42 12.11 -11.73
CA GLY A 134 16.90 12.51 -13.06
C GLY A 134 15.80 13.01 -13.97
N ASN A 135 16.23 13.46 -15.15
CA ASN A 135 15.33 13.88 -16.21
C ASN A 135 15.11 12.72 -17.20
N TYR A 136 13.87 12.33 -17.40
CA TYR A 136 13.45 11.22 -18.27
C TYR A 136 12.83 11.68 -19.59
N THR A 137 12.71 12.99 -19.79
CA THR A 137 12.16 13.58 -21.01
C THR A 137 13.26 14.16 -21.90
N LYS A 138 12.95 14.40 -23.18
CA LYS A 138 13.89 15.07 -24.09
C LYS A 138 14.20 16.52 -23.67
N LEU A 139 13.20 17.21 -23.11
CA LEU A 139 13.35 18.56 -22.59
C LEU A 139 13.96 18.50 -21.19
N LYS A 140 15.00 19.30 -20.99
CA LYS A 140 15.61 19.53 -19.68
C LYS A 140 15.01 20.79 -19.05
N PRO A 141 14.81 20.81 -17.72
CA PRO A 141 14.33 22.01 -17.06
C PRO A 141 15.33 23.15 -17.20
N THR A 142 14.83 24.34 -17.49
CA THR A 142 15.59 25.59 -17.48
C THR A 142 15.92 26.05 -16.07
N LEU A 143 16.77 27.06 -15.90
CA LEU A 143 17.01 27.65 -14.58
C LEU A 143 15.73 28.22 -13.95
N LYS A 144 14.81 28.75 -14.76
CA LYS A 144 13.51 29.25 -14.30
C LYS A 144 12.64 28.08 -13.81
N ASP A 145 12.59 26.98 -14.57
CA ASP A 145 11.84 25.79 -14.17
C ASP A 145 12.39 25.21 -12.87
N MET A 146 13.72 25.17 -12.71
CA MET A 146 14.35 24.66 -11.49
C MET A 146 13.99 25.50 -10.25
N LYS A 147 13.84 26.83 -10.37
CA LYS A 147 13.34 27.68 -9.30
C LYS A 147 11.88 27.32 -8.94
N SER A 148 11.02 27.21 -9.95
CA SER A 148 9.62 26.81 -9.76
C SER A 148 9.50 25.41 -9.13
N ILE A 149 10.29 24.43 -9.59
CA ILE A 149 10.34 23.08 -9.00
C ILE A 149 10.76 23.15 -7.53
N LYS A 150 11.84 23.88 -7.22
CA LYS A 150 12.32 24.04 -5.83
C LYS A 150 11.25 24.65 -4.94
N ARG A 151 10.56 25.68 -5.43
CA ARG A 151 9.43 26.32 -4.71
C ARG A 151 8.29 25.33 -4.46
N GLY A 152 7.91 24.58 -5.49
CA GLY A 152 6.89 23.55 -5.38
C GLY A 152 7.23 22.46 -4.35
N VAL A 153 8.47 21.98 -4.34
CA VAL A 153 8.93 20.98 -3.35
C VAL A 153 8.84 21.51 -1.93
N ILE A 154 9.27 22.77 -1.69
CA ILE A 154 9.17 23.39 -0.36
C ILE A 154 7.69 23.45 0.07
N TYR A 155 6.82 23.93 -0.79
CA TYR A 155 5.40 24.04 -0.51
C TYR A 155 4.74 22.67 -0.30
N PHE A 156 5.08 21.70 -1.14
CA PHE A 156 4.61 20.32 -1.01
C PHE A 156 4.97 19.71 0.35
N ASN A 157 6.20 19.95 0.82
CA ASN A 157 6.64 19.45 2.13
C ASN A 157 5.88 20.10 3.29
N GLN A 158 5.49 21.37 3.16
CA GLN A 158 4.62 22.05 4.14
C GLN A 158 3.20 21.46 4.16
N LEU A 159 2.68 21.05 3.00
CA LEU A 159 1.38 20.41 2.86
C LEU A 159 1.37 18.92 3.21
N ASN A 160 2.51 18.32 3.48
CA ASN A 160 2.65 16.87 3.71
C ASN A 160 1.88 16.36 4.96
N THR A 161 1.34 17.25 5.78
CA THR A 161 0.33 16.94 6.81
C THR A 161 -1.05 16.64 6.22
N LEU A 162 -1.29 17.06 4.96
CA LEU A 162 -2.53 16.88 4.23
C LEU A 162 -2.36 15.65 3.30
N ASP A 163 -2.62 14.47 3.82
CA ASP A 163 -2.44 13.17 3.12
C ASP A 163 -3.17 13.03 1.75
N HIS A 164 -3.93 14.04 1.33
CA HIS A 164 -4.70 14.03 0.08
C HIS A 164 -4.02 14.79 -1.07
N VAL A 165 -2.94 15.54 -0.82
CA VAL A 165 -2.22 16.26 -1.87
C VAL A 165 -1.18 15.34 -2.50
N GLN A 166 -1.33 15.03 -3.79
CA GLN A 166 -0.45 14.13 -4.54
C GLN A 166 0.33 14.81 -5.65
N ALA A 167 -0.06 16.02 -6.04
CA ALA A 167 0.59 16.81 -7.06
C ALA A 167 0.39 18.30 -6.80
N LEU A 168 1.32 19.11 -7.27
CA LEU A 168 1.23 20.58 -7.29
C LEU A 168 1.53 21.08 -8.68
N VAL A 169 0.83 22.14 -9.07
CA VAL A 169 1.16 22.93 -10.26
C VAL A 169 1.82 24.21 -9.79
N VAL A 170 2.98 24.53 -10.39
CA VAL A 170 3.72 25.74 -10.08
C VAL A 170 4.01 26.46 -11.37
N ASN A 171 3.64 27.72 -11.46
CA ASN A 171 3.95 28.60 -12.57
C ASN A 171 4.60 29.89 -12.05
N ASP A 172 5.76 30.26 -12.61
CA ASP A 172 6.53 31.44 -12.20
C ASP A 172 6.70 31.54 -10.67
N GLU A 173 7.12 30.43 -10.06
CA GLU A 173 7.34 30.29 -8.61
C GLU A 173 6.05 30.42 -7.75
N LYS A 174 4.85 30.57 -8.35
CA LYS A 174 3.57 30.56 -7.67
C LYS A 174 2.91 29.20 -7.75
N VAL A 175 2.43 28.71 -6.64
CA VAL A 175 1.59 27.51 -6.59
C VAL A 175 0.18 27.90 -7.02
N ILE A 176 -0.39 27.15 -7.96
CA ILE A 176 -1.71 27.39 -8.55
C ILE A 176 -2.68 26.34 -7.99
#